data_41fbd1c1e500a7a70b5c0f02fe0fb313
#
_entry.id   41fbd1c1e500a7a70b5c0f02fe0fb313
#
_cell.length_a   1.000
_cell.length_b   1.000
_cell.length_c   1.000
_cell.angle_alpha   90.00
_cell.angle_beta   90.00
_cell.angle_gamma   90.00
#
_symmetry.space_group_name_H-M   'P 1'
#
loop_
_entity.id
_entity.type
_entity.pdbx_description
1 polymer ?
#
loop_
_entity_poly.entity_id
_entity_poly.type
_entity_poly.pdbx_seq_one_letter_code
_entity_poly.pdbx_strand_id
1 'polypeptide(L)'
;MPSQLNRRRFIEKSLLSSAGSALALQVGAGEIGAQSLAGKPAGSNSRPDAADTLPKGKIGDLPVSRLLLGGNLLTHFTHSRDLRYVYSLAERYNTEEKIIETMAIAEAHGIDTLVIHTHPWAMNVIRKYRYDHNGKMKWIICPTAPIDETMEEYRKQVQQIVEMGVDAVYLWGVRSDELVSKGKVEWIAKAVDIPKEYGVPSGVGAHDLKVIVECEKNKVGAGFYIKTLHHHNYPSAPKPEEVTGVTSEVPGYWCSNPQEVIDFMKDVTKPWIAFKVMAAGAIPPEDAFQFAFENGADHIVAGMFDFEIAEDVRIATNTLVKVKRTRPWRS
;
A
#
# COMPACT_ATOMS: atom_id res chain seq x y z
N MET A 1 10.52 -51.67 -13.65
CA MET A 1 9.35 -50.81 -13.58
C MET A 1 9.22 -50.28 -12.15
N PRO A 2 9.37 -49.01 -11.88
CA PRO A 2 9.22 -48.48 -10.53
C PRO A 2 7.71 -48.35 -10.19
N SER A 3 7.33 -48.90 -9.05
CA SER A 3 5.96 -48.91 -8.52
C SER A 3 5.50 -47.48 -8.17
N GLN A 4 4.42 -47.02 -8.77
CA GLN A 4 3.76 -45.80 -8.40
C GLN A 4 3.31 -45.85 -6.92
N LEU A 5 3.84 -44.97 -6.10
CA LEU A 5 3.39 -44.76 -4.72
C LEU A 5 2.02 -44.08 -4.74
N ASN A 6 0.98 -44.86 -4.40
CA ASN A 6 -0.39 -44.39 -4.29
C ASN A 6 -0.54 -43.48 -3.04
N ARG A 7 -1.13 -42.27 -3.17
CA ARG A 7 -1.38 -41.29 -2.10
C ARG A 7 -2.00 -41.90 -0.82
N ARG A 8 -2.87 -42.89 -0.95
CA ARG A 8 -3.48 -43.58 0.18
C ARG A 8 -2.45 -44.35 1.04
N ARG A 9 -1.49 -45.03 0.44
CA ARG A 9 -0.42 -45.74 1.16
C ARG A 9 0.59 -44.81 1.82
N PHE A 10 0.76 -43.58 1.32
CA PHE A 10 1.60 -42.59 1.96
C PHE A 10 0.98 -42.07 3.26
N ILE A 11 -0.34 -41.79 3.25
CA ILE A 11 -1.10 -41.32 4.43
C ILE A 11 -1.15 -42.42 5.51
N GLU A 12 -1.40 -43.67 5.14
CA GLU A 12 -1.41 -44.80 6.08
C GLU A 12 -0.04 -45.05 6.76
N LYS A 13 1.07 -44.87 6.02
CA LYS A 13 2.42 -44.98 6.61
C LYS A 13 2.76 -43.81 7.52
N SER A 14 2.29 -42.59 7.22
CA SER A 14 2.51 -41.42 8.05
C SER A 14 1.74 -41.49 9.38
N LEU A 15 0.54 -42.08 9.38
CA LEU A 15 -0.26 -42.29 10.60
C LEU A 15 0.30 -43.39 11.49
N LEU A 16 0.90 -44.45 10.92
CA LEU A 16 1.55 -45.52 11.70
C LEU A 16 2.89 -45.08 12.31
N SER A 17 3.61 -44.15 11.71
CA SER A 17 4.87 -43.61 12.29
C SER A 17 4.61 -42.62 13.47
N SER A 18 3.47 -41.93 13.48
CA SER A 18 3.10 -41.04 14.59
C SER A 18 2.55 -41.75 15.83
N ALA A 19 1.97 -42.95 15.65
CA ALA A 19 1.51 -43.78 16.78
C ALA A 19 2.63 -44.54 17.51
N GLY A 20 3.75 -44.80 16.83
CA GLY A 20 4.92 -45.48 17.42
C GLY A 20 5.78 -44.61 18.34
N SER A 21 5.70 -43.28 18.23
CA SER A 21 6.51 -42.36 19.04
C SER A 21 5.88 -41.97 20.37
N ALA A 22 4.62 -42.30 20.60
CA ALA A 22 3.93 -41.98 21.87
C ALA A 22 4.12 -43.01 23.01
N LEU A 23 4.74 -44.17 22.72
CA LEU A 23 4.88 -45.28 23.73
C LEU A 23 6.28 -45.42 24.30
N ALA A 24 7.25 -44.58 23.98
CA ALA A 24 8.65 -44.72 24.39
C ALA A 24 9.12 -43.67 25.42
N LEU A 25 8.24 -42.89 26.03
CA LEU A 25 8.61 -41.80 26.98
C LEU A 25 8.01 -41.97 28.35
N GLN A 26 8.03 -43.18 28.88
CA GLN A 26 7.64 -43.41 30.25
C GLN A 26 8.63 -44.33 31.01
N VAL A 27 9.90 -43.94 31.14
CA VAL A 27 10.80 -44.32 32.22
C VAL A 27 11.94 -43.30 32.27
N GLY A 28 12.03 -42.53 33.36
CA GLY A 28 13.18 -41.68 33.68
C GLY A 28 12.80 -40.35 34.31
N ALA A 29 12.46 -40.37 35.59
CA ALA A 29 12.33 -39.15 36.39
C ALA A 29 13.69 -38.54 36.63
N GLY A 30 13.92 -37.37 36.09
CA GLY A 30 15.04 -36.48 36.43
C GLY A 30 14.53 -35.05 36.26
N GLU A 31 14.45 -34.28 37.35
CA GLU A 31 14.02 -32.89 37.38
C GLU A 31 14.95 -32.02 36.54
N ILE A 32 14.48 -31.56 35.40
CA ILE A 32 15.05 -30.40 34.71
C ILE A 32 13.88 -29.45 34.48
N GLY A 33 14.00 -28.22 34.99
CA GLY A 33 12.95 -27.20 34.98
C GLY A 33 12.38 -26.95 33.60
N ALA A 34 11.10 -27.24 33.47
CA ALA A 34 10.30 -26.88 32.29
C ALA A 34 10.11 -25.35 32.27
N GLN A 35 10.96 -24.64 31.51
CA GLN A 35 10.59 -23.33 31.06
C GLN A 35 9.48 -23.50 30.01
N SER A 36 8.27 -23.16 30.43
CA SER A 36 7.08 -23.10 29.64
C SER A 36 7.31 -22.16 28.45
N LEU A 37 7.42 -22.72 27.23
CA LEU A 37 7.16 -22.02 25.99
C LEU A 37 5.63 -21.90 25.83
N ALA A 38 4.96 -21.26 26.76
CA ALA A 38 3.65 -20.72 26.55
C ALA A 38 3.83 -19.47 25.70
N GLY A 39 3.58 -19.58 24.38
CA GLY A 39 3.41 -18.43 23.53
C GLY A 39 2.39 -17.51 24.18
N LYS A 40 2.75 -16.25 24.38
CA LYS A 40 1.81 -15.22 24.83
C LYS A 40 0.62 -15.25 23.87
N PRO A 41 -0.62 -15.23 24.36
CA PRO A 41 -1.78 -15.03 23.51
C PRO A 41 -1.59 -13.68 22.79
N ALA A 42 -1.92 -13.66 21.50
CA ALA A 42 -1.94 -12.46 20.68
C ALA A 42 -2.62 -11.34 21.48
N GLY A 43 -1.97 -10.17 21.48
CA GLY A 43 -2.24 -9.08 22.40
C GLY A 43 -3.72 -8.70 22.50
N SER A 44 -4.11 -8.37 23.70
CA SER A 44 -5.39 -7.76 24.05
C SER A 44 -5.65 -6.57 23.11
N ASN A 45 -6.85 -6.51 22.53
CA ASN A 45 -7.41 -5.33 21.86
C ASN A 45 -7.64 -4.20 22.89
N SER A 46 -6.58 -3.68 23.51
CA SER A 46 -6.64 -2.45 24.28
C SER A 46 -6.66 -1.30 23.28
N ARG A 47 -7.73 -0.52 23.35
CA ARG A 47 -7.86 0.77 22.64
C ARG A 47 -6.61 1.60 22.96
N PRO A 48 -5.86 2.11 21.94
CA PRO A 48 -4.66 2.90 22.22
C PRO A 48 -5.01 4.11 23.08
N ASP A 49 -4.17 4.45 24.05
CA ASP A 49 -4.25 5.68 24.80
C ASP A 49 -4.14 6.89 23.85
N ALA A 50 -4.71 8.04 24.24
CA ALA A 50 -4.75 9.24 23.39
C ALA A 50 -3.35 9.75 22.96
N ALA A 51 -2.27 9.28 23.56
CA ALA A 51 -0.89 9.56 23.18
C ALA A 51 -0.39 8.72 22.00
N ASP A 52 -1.09 7.64 21.63
CA ASP A 52 -0.71 6.67 20.59
C ASP A 52 -1.51 6.84 19.28
N THR A 53 -2.21 7.94 19.11
CA THR A 53 -2.97 8.17 17.88
C THR A 53 -2.05 8.57 16.73
N LEU A 54 -2.16 7.85 15.60
CA LEU A 54 -1.45 8.16 14.38
C LEU A 54 -1.68 9.63 13.96
N PRO A 55 -0.62 10.46 13.82
CA PRO A 55 -0.77 11.86 13.42
C PRO A 55 -1.45 12.01 12.06
N LYS A 56 -2.14 13.15 11.87
CA LYS A 56 -2.84 13.48 10.63
C LYS A 56 -2.25 14.73 9.97
N GLY A 57 -2.44 14.81 8.67
CA GLY A 57 -2.26 16.00 7.85
C GLY A 57 -3.54 16.27 7.07
N LYS A 58 -3.43 17.03 5.96
CA LYS A 58 -4.57 17.38 5.11
C LYS A 58 -4.22 17.27 3.63
N ILE A 59 -5.22 16.94 2.82
CA ILE A 59 -5.19 17.10 1.37
C ILE A 59 -6.33 18.08 1.02
N GLY A 60 -5.98 19.32 0.71
CA GLY A 60 -6.96 20.39 0.76
C GLY A 60 -7.55 20.49 2.17
N ASP A 61 -8.88 20.42 2.29
CA ASP A 61 -9.57 20.41 3.58
C ASP A 61 -9.79 19.00 4.17
N LEU A 62 -9.46 17.96 3.41
CA LEU A 62 -9.65 16.57 3.82
C LEU A 62 -8.56 16.14 4.83
N PRO A 63 -8.89 15.89 6.10
CA PRO A 63 -7.92 15.37 7.07
C PRO A 63 -7.59 13.91 6.73
N VAL A 64 -6.30 13.58 6.71
CA VAL A 64 -5.78 12.28 6.27
C VAL A 64 -4.69 11.81 7.24
N SER A 65 -4.72 10.55 7.67
CA SER A 65 -3.67 9.97 8.50
C SER A 65 -2.31 9.99 7.79
N ARG A 66 -1.20 10.07 8.55
CA ARG A 66 0.16 10.09 7.96
C ARG A 66 0.55 8.75 7.33
N LEU A 67 0.00 7.64 7.80
CA LEU A 67 0.07 6.33 7.17
C LEU A 67 -1.31 5.99 6.60
N LEU A 68 -1.37 5.57 5.33
CA LEU A 68 -2.57 5.20 4.61
C LEU A 68 -2.54 3.71 4.24
N LEU A 69 -3.70 3.07 4.22
CA LEU A 69 -3.82 1.69 3.76
C LEU A 69 -3.75 1.64 2.22
N GLY A 70 -2.83 0.85 1.69
CA GLY A 70 -2.70 0.61 0.27
C GLY A 70 -3.61 -0.52 -0.21
N GLY A 71 -4.41 -0.26 -1.23
CA GLY A 71 -5.42 -1.18 -1.74
C GLY A 71 -4.94 -2.30 -2.66
N ASN A 72 -3.66 -2.33 -3.03
CA ASN A 72 -3.17 -3.33 -4.00
C ASN A 72 -3.29 -4.77 -3.49
N LEU A 73 -2.98 -5.02 -2.21
CA LEU A 73 -3.21 -6.34 -1.60
C LEU A 73 -4.69 -6.71 -1.62
N LEU A 74 -5.57 -5.73 -1.36
CA LEU A 74 -7.01 -5.91 -1.29
C LEU A 74 -7.64 -6.17 -2.67
N THR A 75 -7.02 -5.71 -3.75
CA THR A 75 -7.47 -5.94 -5.12
C THR A 75 -6.80 -7.13 -5.78
N HIS A 76 -6.00 -7.89 -5.03
CA HIS A 76 -5.16 -9.00 -5.52
C HIS A 76 -4.12 -8.56 -6.57
N PHE A 77 -3.86 -7.25 -6.67
CA PHE A 77 -2.81 -6.68 -7.52
C PHE A 77 -1.50 -6.57 -6.72
N THR A 78 -1.06 -7.73 -6.26
CA THR A 78 0.09 -7.84 -5.35
C THR A 78 1.39 -7.62 -6.12
N HIS A 79 2.22 -6.69 -5.66
CA HIS A 79 3.57 -6.55 -6.15
C HIS A 79 4.50 -7.43 -5.31
N SER A 80 4.91 -8.57 -5.82
CA SER A 80 5.79 -9.52 -5.12
C SER A 80 7.05 -9.86 -5.91
N ARG A 81 7.40 -9.01 -6.86
CA ARG A 81 8.60 -9.16 -7.70
C ARG A 81 8.54 -10.47 -8.50
N ASP A 82 9.56 -11.32 -8.42
CA ASP A 82 9.62 -12.63 -9.06
C ASP A 82 9.00 -13.77 -8.22
N LEU A 83 8.53 -13.48 -6.99
CA LEU A 83 7.94 -14.47 -6.09
C LEU A 83 6.46 -14.74 -6.43
N ARG A 84 6.22 -15.39 -7.56
CA ARG A 84 4.87 -15.59 -8.11
C ARG A 84 3.90 -16.34 -7.19
N TYR A 85 4.39 -17.22 -6.31
CA TYR A 85 3.50 -17.92 -5.36
C TYR A 85 2.81 -16.98 -4.37
N VAL A 86 3.39 -15.80 -4.11
CA VAL A 86 2.80 -14.79 -3.22
C VAL A 86 1.50 -14.23 -3.80
N TYR A 87 1.38 -14.12 -5.12
CA TYR A 87 0.11 -13.70 -5.76
C TYR A 87 -1.04 -14.65 -5.41
N SER A 88 -0.83 -15.96 -5.62
CA SER A 88 -1.84 -16.97 -5.29
C SER A 88 -2.13 -17.06 -3.79
N LEU A 89 -1.15 -16.79 -2.96
CA LEU A 89 -1.31 -16.76 -1.51
C LEU A 89 -2.15 -15.57 -1.08
N ALA A 90 -1.81 -14.36 -1.57
CA ALA A 90 -2.54 -13.13 -1.26
C ALA A 90 -3.99 -13.20 -1.76
N GLU A 91 -4.23 -13.75 -2.97
CA GLU A 91 -5.58 -13.93 -3.50
C GLU A 91 -6.45 -14.84 -2.62
N ARG A 92 -5.87 -15.90 -2.08
CA ARG A 92 -6.59 -16.83 -1.21
C ARG A 92 -6.77 -16.33 0.22
N TYR A 93 -5.85 -15.50 0.68
CA TYR A 93 -5.90 -14.92 2.02
C TYR A 93 -6.87 -13.75 2.09
N ASN A 94 -6.80 -12.85 1.13
CA ASN A 94 -7.61 -11.63 1.08
C ASN A 94 -8.99 -11.93 0.47
N THR A 95 -9.82 -12.71 1.19
CA THR A 95 -11.24 -12.87 0.90
C THR A 95 -12.00 -11.57 1.20
N GLU A 96 -13.26 -11.47 0.79
CA GLU A 96 -14.10 -10.31 1.10
C GLU A 96 -14.15 -10.03 2.60
N GLU A 97 -14.39 -11.07 3.40
CA GLU A 97 -14.46 -10.97 4.86
C GLU A 97 -13.13 -10.52 5.46
N LYS A 98 -12.02 -11.06 4.96
CA LYS A 98 -10.69 -10.69 5.43
C LYS A 98 -10.34 -9.24 5.08
N ILE A 99 -10.74 -8.75 3.92
CA ILE A 99 -10.53 -7.35 3.54
C ILE A 99 -11.36 -6.41 4.43
N ILE A 100 -12.62 -6.75 4.71
CA ILE A 100 -13.46 -5.99 5.64
C ILE A 100 -12.83 -5.96 7.04
N GLU A 101 -12.34 -7.09 7.53
CA GLU A 101 -11.61 -7.18 8.80
C GLU A 101 -10.34 -6.33 8.79
N THR A 102 -9.53 -6.40 7.73
CA THR A 102 -8.31 -5.61 7.55
C THR A 102 -8.59 -4.11 7.62
N MET A 103 -9.63 -3.63 6.93
CA MET A 103 -10.04 -2.23 6.99
C MET A 103 -10.51 -1.82 8.38
N ALA A 104 -11.25 -2.67 9.09
CA ALA A 104 -11.71 -2.42 10.44
C ALA A 104 -10.53 -2.33 11.44
N ILE A 105 -9.55 -3.22 11.31
CA ILE A 105 -8.32 -3.18 12.11
C ILE A 105 -7.52 -1.91 11.82
N ALA A 106 -7.35 -1.54 10.54
CA ALA A 106 -6.66 -0.32 10.15
C ALA A 106 -7.33 0.92 10.76
N GLU A 107 -8.65 1.03 10.68
CA GLU A 107 -9.42 2.12 11.26
C GLU A 107 -9.30 2.16 12.79
N ALA A 108 -9.34 1.01 13.45
CA ALA A 108 -9.16 0.90 14.91
C ALA A 108 -7.77 1.37 15.38
N HIS A 109 -6.75 1.23 14.53
CA HIS A 109 -5.38 1.71 14.78
C HIS A 109 -5.11 3.13 14.25
N GLY A 110 -6.14 3.86 13.79
CA GLY A 110 -6.05 5.26 13.40
C GLY A 110 -5.66 5.51 11.94
N ILE A 111 -5.54 4.48 11.11
CA ILE A 111 -5.45 4.62 9.65
C ILE A 111 -6.85 4.94 9.14
N ASP A 112 -7.10 6.18 8.75
CA ASP A 112 -8.43 6.64 8.39
C ASP A 112 -8.68 6.75 6.87
N THR A 113 -7.73 6.31 6.05
CA THR A 113 -7.79 6.50 4.60
C THR A 113 -7.22 5.29 3.86
N LEU A 114 -7.99 4.82 2.88
CA LEU A 114 -7.62 3.78 1.91
C LEU A 114 -7.29 4.44 0.56
N VAL A 115 -6.18 4.04 -0.06
CA VAL A 115 -5.81 4.41 -1.43
C VAL A 115 -5.94 3.20 -2.33
N ILE A 116 -6.84 3.24 -3.31
CA ILE A 116 -7.20 2.07 -4.12
C ILE A 116 -7.51 2.45 -5.58
N HIS A 117 -7.33 1.52 -6.51
CA HIS A 117 -7.77 1.68 -7.90
C HIS A 117 -9.16 1.07 -8.13
N THR A 118 -9.85 1.56 -9.15
CA THR A 118 -11.15 0.98 -9.52
C THR A 118 -10.97 -0.45 -10.01
N HIS A 119 -11.57 -1.37 -9.27
CA HIS A 119 -11.73 -2.78 -9.65
C HIS A 119 -13.13 -3.21 -9.21
N PRO A 120 -13.97 -3.74 -10.11
CA PRO A 120 -15.41 -3.95 -9.84
C PRO A 120 -15.69 -4.69 -8.52
N TRP A 121 -14.98 -5.79 -8.28
CA TRP A 121 -15.10 -6.56 -7.06
C TRP A 121 -14.69 -5.76 -5.82
N ALA A 122 -13.52 -5.12 -5.85
CA ALA A 122 -13.01 -4.34 -4.72
C ALA A 122 -13.90 -3.13 -4.39
N MET A 123 -14.42 -2.45 -5.41
CA MET A 123 -15.38 -1.35 -5.20
C MET A 123 -16.64 -1.83 -4.48
N ASN A 124 -17.11 -3.04 -4.77
CA ASN A 124 -18.23 -3.62 -4.04
C ASN A 124 -17.88 -3.92 -2.57
N VAL A 125 -16.70 -4.47 -2.31
CA VAL A 125 -16.24 -4.79 -0.94
C VAL A 125 -16.11 -3.53 -0.08
N ILE A 126 -15.44 -2.47 -0.59
CA ILE A 126 -15.28 -1.23 0.19
C ILE A 126 -16.63 -0.53 0.43
N ARG A 127 -17.56 -0.62 -0.53
CA ARG A 127 -18.92 -0.11 -0.35
C ARG A 127 -19.65 -0.85 0.76
N LYS A 128 -19.59 -2.20 0.79
CA LYS A 128 -20.13 -2.99 1.90
C LYS A 128 -19.52 -2.59 3.23
N TYR A 129 -18.19 -2.42 3.30
CA TYR A 129 -17.52 -1.97 4.51
C TYR A 129 -18.10 -0.66 5.04
N ARG A 130 -18.28 0.35 4.17
CA ARG A 130 -18.80 1.66 4.58
C ARG A 130 -20.28 1.61 4.96
N TYR A 131 -21.12 0.96 4.18
CA TYR A 131 -22.57 1.05 4.33
C TYR A 131 -23.20 -0.08 5.13
N ASP A 132 -22.66 -1.31 5.04
CA ASP A 132 -23.22 -2.47 5.74
C ASP A 132 -22.52 -2.69 7.09
N HIS A 133 -21.23 -2.36 7.19
CA HIS A 133 -20.42 -2.48 8.42
C HIS A 133 -20.17 -1.15 9.12
N ASN A 134 -20.75 -0.04 8.63
CA ASN A 134 -20.63 1.30 9.21
C ASN A 134 -19.18 1.81 9.34
N GLY A 135 -18.28 1.37 8.49
CA GLY A 135 -16.88 1.83 8.40
C GLY A 135 -16.80 3.32 8.08
N LYS A 136 -15.78 3.99 8.62
CA LYS A 136 -15.57 5.46 8.48
C LYS A 136 -14.36 5.80 7.62
N MET A 137 -13.64 4.79 7.11
CA MET A 137 -12.45 4.98 6.30
C MET A 137 -12.76 5.82 5.05
N LYS A 138 -11.95 6.84 4.83
CA LYS A 138 -11.99 7.67 3.61
C LYS A 138 -11.40 6.92 2.44
N TRP A 139 -11.81 7.28 1.24
CA TRP A 139 -11.34 6.67 0.01
C TRP A 139 -10.67 7.67 -0.90
N ILE A 140 -9.40 7.42 -1.24
CA ILE A 140 -8.69 8.06 -2.35
C ILE A 140 -8.65 7.04 -3.48
N ILE A 141 -9.44 7.26 -4.53
CA ILE A 141 -9.62 6.26 -5.60
C ILE A 141 -8.95 6.74 -6.89
N CYS A 142 -8.23 5.85 -7.57
CA CYS A 142 -7.78 6.12 -8.93
C CYS A 142 -8.64 5.38 -9.96
N PRO A 143 -9.29 6.12 -10.86
CA PRO A 143 -9.96 5.55 -12.02
C PRO A 143 -8.96 4.86 -12.95
N THR A 144 -9.33 3.67 -13.44
CA THR A 144 -8.51 2.90 -14.40
C THR A 144 -9.00 3.04 -15.83
N ALA A 145 -10.10 3.75 -16.05
CA ALA A 145 -10.63 4.01 -17.38
C ALA A 145 -9.57 4.65 -18.30
N PRO A 146 -9.65 4.37 -19.60
CA PRO A 146 -8.77 5.00 -20.59
C PRO A 146 -8.94 6.51 -20.57
N ILE A 147 -7.86 7.22 -20.93
CA ILE A 147 -7.86 8.66 -21.16
C ILE A 147 -7.56 8.90 -22.61
N ASP A 148 -8.49 9.49 -23.28
CA ASP A 148 -8.40 9.90 -24.69
C ASP A 148 -8.78 11.38 -24.86
N GLU A 149 -8.87 11.84 -26.09
CA GLU A 149 -9.23 13.24 -26.40
C GLU A 149 -10.61 13.63 -25.86
N THR A 150 -11.56 12.68 -25.84
CA THR A 150 -12.95 12.91 -25.41
C THR A 150 -13.12 12.94 -23.90
N MET A 151 -12.28 12.26 -23.16
CA MET A 151 -12.39 12.02 -21.71
C MET A 151 -13.70 11.31 -21.30
N GLU A 152 -14.45 10.74 -22.22
CA GLU A 152 -15.80 10.24 -21.96
C GLU A 152 -15.83 9.09 -20.96
N GLU A 153 -15.04 8.04 -21.21
CA GLU A 153 -14.97 6.88 -20.32
C GLU A 153 -14.38 7.24 -18.95
N TYR A 154 -13.36 8.10 -18.92
CA TYR A 154 -12.78 8.57 -17.68
C TYR A 154 -13.80 9.38 -16.86
N ARG A 155 -14.50 10.32 -17.47
CA ARG A 155 -15.56 11.13 -16.83
C ARG A 155 -16.66 10.26 -16.26
N LYS A 156 -17.13 9.27 -17.03
CA LYS A 156 -18.15 8.32 -16.59
C LYS A 156 -17.70 7.54 -15.34
N GLN A 157 -16.46 7.06 -15.32
CA GLN A 157 -15.94 6.33 -14.17
C GLN A 157 -15.74 7.24 -12.95
N VAL A 158 -15.28 8.49 -13.15
CA VAL A 158 -15.21 9.49 -12.07
C VAL A 158 -16.60 9.75 -11.48
N GLN A 159 -17.61 9.94 -12.32
CA GLN A 159 -18.99 10.14 -11.84
C GLN A 159 -19.45 8.94 -10.99
N GLN A 160 -19.21 7.71 -11.44
CA GLN A 160 -19.59 6.51 -10.68
C GLN A 160 -18.96 6.47 -9.29
N ILE A 161 -17.66 6.79 -9.16
CA ILE A 161 -17.00 6.78 -7.84
C ILE A 161 -17.42 7.97 -6.97
N VAL A 162 -17.78 9.10 -7.56
CA VAL A 162 -18.37 10.24 -6.84
C VAL A 162 -19.73 9.86 -6.26
N GLU A 163 -20.59 9.20 -7.04
CA GLU A 163 -21.88 8.67 -6.57
C GLU A 163 -21.72 7.62 -5.47
N MET A 164 -20.60 6.90 -5.44
CA MET A 164 -20.24 5.99 -4.34
C MET A 164 -19.75 6.70 -3.07
N GLY A 165 -19.50 8.02 -3.12
CA GLY A 165 -19.02 8.79 -1.98
C GLY A 165 -17.49 8.78 -1.82
N VAL A 166 -16.72 8.85 -2.92
CA VAL A 166 -15.26 9.02 -2.87
C VAL A 166 -14.88 10.32 -2.18
N ASP A 167 -13.79 10.29 -1.40
CA ASP A 167 -13.30 11.47 -0.67
C ASP A 167 -12.23 12.26 -1.43
N ALA A 168 -11.43 11.59 -2.28
CA ALA A 168 -10.50 12.21 -3.21
C ALA A 168 -10.23 11.28 -4.41
N VAL A 169 -9.84 11.87 -5.54
CA VAL A 169 -9.50 11.14 -6.77
C VAL A 169 -8.05 11.46 -7.17
N TYR A 170 -7.33 10.52 -7.73
CA TYR A 170 -6.06 10.81 -8.37
C TYR A 170 -5.92 10.09 -9.71
N LEU A 171 -5.26 10.72 -10.65
CA LEU A 171 -4.93 10.11 -11.93
C LEU A 171 -3.95 8.97 -11.74
N TRP A 172 -4.24 7.80 -12.30
CA TRP A 172 -3.42 6.60 -12.16
C TRP A 172 -1.99 6.81 -12.67
N GLY A 173 -0.99 6.45 -11.84
CA GLY A 173 0.42 6.69 -12.14
C GLY A 173 0.87 6.14 -13.48
N VAL A 174 0.47 4.92 -13.83
CA VAL A 174 0.79 4.32 -15.15
C VAL A 174 0.25 5.17 -16.31
N ARG A 175 -0.94 5.74 -16.17
CA ARG A 175 -1.51 6.63 -17.20
C ARG A 175 -0.78 7.96 -17.27
N SER A 176 -0.41 8.52 -16.13
CA SER A 176 0.36 9.76 -16.09
C SER A 176 1.73 9.59 -16.75
N ASP A 177 2.43 8.50 -16.44
CA ASP A 177 3.72 8.16 -17.04
C ASP A 177 3.59 8.01 -18.58
N GLU A 178 2.55 7.29 -19.04
CA GLU A 178 2.26 7.12 -20.46
C GLU A 178 1.94 8.45 -21.16
N LEU A 179 1.09 9.28 -20.57
CA LEU A 179 0.69 10.56 -21.15
C LEU A 179 1.89 11.52 -21.28
N VAL A 180 2.74 11.61 -20.26
CA VAL A 180 3.95 12.43 -20.33
C VAL A 180 4.93 11.89 -21.36
N SER A 181 5.11 10.59 -21.47
CA SER A 181 5.98 9.99 -22.49
C SER A 181 5.53 10.32 -23.91
N LYS A 182 4.21 10.53 -24.10
CA LYS A 182 3.58 10.91 -25.38
C LYS A 182 3.44 12.44 -25.57
N GLY A 183 3.95 13.26 -24.62
CA GLY A 183 3.85 14.71 -24.66
C GLY A 183 2.42 15.27 -24.47
N LYS A 184 1.51 14.50 -23.83
CA LYS A 184 0.09 14.84 -23.65
C LYS A 184 -0.23 15.33 -22.22
N VAL A 185 0.56 16.27 -21.70
CA VAL A 185 0.38 16.81 -20.35
C VAL A 185 -0.96 17.53 -20.19
N GLU A 186 -1.47 18.14 -21.25
CA GLU A 186 -2.78 18.78 -21.27
C GLU A 186 -3.93 17.80 -20.99
N TRP A 187 -3.76 16.52 -21.28
CA TRP A 187 -4.75 15.49 -20.92
C TRP A 187 -4.71 15.15 -19.43
N ILE A 188 -3.53 15.25 -18.80
CA ILE A 188 -3.42 15.15 -17.35
C ILE A 188 -4.17 16.31 -16.69
N ALA A 189 -4.02 17.53 -17.18
CA ALA A 189 -4.73 18.70 -16.67
C ALA A 189 -6.25 18.51 -16.77
N LYS A 190 -6.75 18.11 -17.94
CA LYS A 190 -8.19 17.80 -18.13
C LYS A 190 -8.69 16.72 -17.16
N ALA A 191 -7.94 15.61 -17.01
CA ALA A 191 -8.32 14.52 -16.12
C ALA A 191 -8.36 14.95 -14.64
N VAL A 192 -7.43 15.80 -14.21
CA VAL A 192 -7.38 16.38 -12.85
C VAL A 192 -8.55 17.32 -12.59
N ASP A 193 -9.04 18.03 -13.60
CA ASP A 193 -10.14 18.98 -13.43
C ASP A 193 -11.51 18.31 -13.33
N ILE A 194 -11.70 17.14 -13.92
CA ILE A 194 -12.98 16.42 -13.91
C ILE A 194 -13.50 16.14 -12.48
N PRO A 195 -12.75 15.57 -11.52
CA PRO A 195 -13.25 15.37 -10.16
C PRO A 195 -13.61 16.67 -9.43
N LYS A 196 -12.94 17.77 -9.75
CA LYS A 196 -13.21 19.08 -9.13
C LYS A 196 -14.58 19.66 -9.55
N GLU A 197 -15.10 19.31 -10.72
CA GLU A 197 -16.45 19.68 -11.13
C GLU A 197 -17.52 19.17 -10.15
N TYR A 198 -17.18 18.10 -9.40
CA TYR A 198 -18.01 17.51 -8.34
C TYR A 198 -17.60 17.95 -6.92
N GLY A 199 -16.67 18.90 -6.80
CA GLY A 199 -16.15 19.35 -5.49
C GLY A 199 -15.20 18.36 -4.82
N VAL A 200 -14.67 17.37 -5.54
CA VAL A 200 -13.79 16.32 -4.99
C VAL A 200 -12.32 16.71 -5.23
N PRO A 201 -11.46 16.67 -4.18
CA PRO A 201 -10.02 16.90 -4.32
C PRO A 201 -9.41 15.95 -5.36
N SER A 202 -8.52 16.48 -6.21
CA SER A 202 -7.92 15.73 -7.30
C SER A 202 -6.40 15.83 -7.30
N GLY A 203 -5.71 14.70 -7.53
CA GLY A 203 -4.26 14.58 -7.55
C GLY A 203 -3.73 13.83 -8.76
N VAL A 204 -2.40 13.66 -8.80
CA VAL A 204 -1.70 12.90 -9.85
C VAL A 204 -0.81 11.84 -9.22
N GLY A 205 -0.95 10.60 -9.69
CA GLY A 205 -0.02 9.51 -9.42
C GLY A 205 1.12 9.48 -10.43
N ALA A 206 2.33 9.07 -10.01
CA ALA A 206 3.49 8.97 -10.88
C ALA A 206 4.51 7.96 -10.38
N HIS A 207 5.11 7.19 -11.29
CA HIS A 207 6.34 6.44 -11.04
C HIS A 207 7.55 7.25 -11.53
N ASP A 208 7.46 7.88 -12.70
CA ASP A 208 8.50 8.76 -13.24
C ASP A 208 8.44 10.15 -12.60
N LEU A 209 9.58 10.69 -12.16
CA LEU A 209 9.68 12.06 -11.69
C LEU A 209 9.27 13.09 -12.77
N LYS A 210 9.52 12.76 -14.03
CA LYS A 210 9.19 13.62 -15.17
C LYS A 210 7.71 14.02 -15.17
N VAL A 211 6.82 13.16 -14.67
CA VAL A 211 5.38 13.49 -14.55
C VAL A 211 5.18 14.70 -13.64
N ILE A 212 5.81 14.69 -12.45
CA ILE A 212 5.67 15.80 -11.51
C ILE A 212 6.30 17.08 -12.09
N VAL A 213 7.49 16.94 -12.69
CA VAL A 213 8.19 18.06 -13.36
C VAL A 213 7.30 18.71 -14.42
N GLU A 214 6.72 17.93 -15.32
CA GLU A 214 5.85 18.46 -16.36
C GLU A 214 4.52 19.01 -15.81
N CYS A 215 3.96 18.41 -14.76
CA CYS A 215 2.78 18.95 -14.09
C CYS A 215 3.05 20.32 -13.45
N GLU A 216 4.18 20.50 -12.74
CA GLU A 216 4.55 21.76 -12.13
C GLU A 216 4.85 22.82 -13.19
N LYS A 217 5.62 22.48 -14.23
CA LYS A 217 5.98 23.37 -15.35
C LYS A 217 4.74 23.88 -16.10
N ASN A 218 3.78 23.00 -16.35
CA ASN A 218 2.53 23.33 -17.06
C ASN A 218 1.41 23.80 -16.11
N LYS A 219 1.71 24.00 -14.83
CA LYS A 219 0.75 24.48 -13.82
C LYS A 219 -0.53 23.63 -13.75
N VAL A 220 -0.38 22.31 -13.89
CA VAL A 220 -1.50 21.38 -13.72
C VAL A 220 -2.10 21.59 -12.32
N GLY A 221 -3.41 21.75 -12.27
CA GLY A 221 -4.13 22.08 -11.04
C GLY A 221 -4.25 20.91 -10.02
N ALA A 222 -3.30 19.99 -9.99
CA ALA A 222 -3.28 18.91 -9.00
C ALA A 222 -3.23 19.46 -7.57
N GLY A 223 -4.08 18.94 -6.70
CA GLY A 223 -4.10 19.30 -5.28
C GLY A 223 -3.09 18.53 -4.43
N PHE A 224 -2.60 17.39 -4.92
CA PHE A 224 -1.60 16.54 -4.27
C PHE A 224 -0.94 15.59 -5.28
N TYR A 225 0.17 15.00 -4.88
CA TYR A 225 0.87 13.98 -5.66
C TYR A 225 0.98 12.65 -4.91
N ILE A 226 0.81 11.54 -5.64
CA ILE A 226 1.17 10.20 -5.17
C ILE A 226 2.37 9.75 -5.98
N LYS A 227 3.58 9.83 -5.41
CA LYS A 227 4.84 9.58 -6.12
C LYS A 227 5.68 8.53 -5.44
N THR A 228 6.20 7.57 -6.21
CA THR A 228 7.09 6.53 -5.70
C THR A 228 8.32 7.14 -5.02
N LEU A 229 8.68 6.56 -3.87
CA LEU A 229 9.93 6.88 -3.19
C LEU A 229 10.40 5.67 -2.38
N HIS A 230 11.58 5.19 -2.67
CA HIS A 230 12.35 4.27 -1.82
C HIS A 230 13.84 4.40 -2.17
N HIS A 231 14.71 4.09 -1.24
CA HIS A 231 16.16 4.01 -1.48
C HIS A 231 16.54 2.69 -2.19
N HIS A 232 17.82 2.58 -2.59
CA HIS A 232 18.35 1.37 -3.23
C HIS A 232 19.33 0.59 -2.33
N ASN A 233 19.38 0.93 -1.05
CA ASN A 233 20.23 0.26 -0.09
C ASN A 233 19.51 -0.94 0.56
N TYR A 234 19.31 -2.00 -0.23
CA TYR A 234 18.77 -3.28 0.23
C TYR A 234 19.35 -4.42 -0.60
N PRO A 235 19.49 -5.66 -0.05
CA PRO A 235 20.28 -6.74 -0.68
C PRO A 235 19.86 -7.12 -2.10
N SER A 236 18.58 -6.99 -2.42
CA SER A 236 18.03 -7.33 -3.73
C SER A 236 17.71 -6.09 -4.58
N ALA A 237 18.31 -4.94 -4.27
CA ALA A 237 18.19 -3.75 -5.10
C ALA A 237 18.79 -4.01 -6.50
N PRO A 238 18.17 -3.49 -7.57
CA PRO A 238 18.73 -3.61 -8.90
C PRO A 238 20.05 -2.82 -9.00
N LYS A 239 20.96 -3.33 -9.80
CA LYS A 239 22.15 -2.56 -10.16
C LYS A 239 21.77 -1.45 -11.13
N PRO A 240 22.52 -0.34 -11.16
CA PRO A 240 22.22 0.78 -12.05
C PRO A 240 22.02 0.40 -13.52
N GLU A 241 22.79 -0.57 -14.03
CA GLU A 241 22.70 -1.08 -15.39
C GLU A 241 21.45 -1.93 -15.66
N GLU A 242 20.79 -2.43 -14.63
CA GLU A 242 19.56 -3.23 -14.71
C GLU A 242 18.29 -2.36 -14.72
N VAL A 243 18.46 -1.07 -14.46
CA VAL A 243 17.35 -0.11 -14.40
C VAL A 243 16.96 0.35 -15.78
N THR A 244 15.95 -0.28 -16.36
CA THR A 244 15.48 0.01 -17.73
C THR A 244 14.24 0.88 -17.79
N GLY A 245 13.60 1.17 -16.67
CA GLY A 245 12.39 1.97 -16.61
C GLY A 245 11.77 2.04 -15.22
N VAL A 246 10.76 2.89 -15.08
CA VAL A 246 10.12 3.21 -13.79
C VAL A 246 8.96 2.29 -13.43
N THR A 247 8.53 1.43 -14.33
CA THR A 247 7.36 0.54 -14.15
C THR A 247 7.73 -0.95 -14.19
N SER A 248 9.04 -1.28 -14.18
CA SER A 248 9.49 -2.67 -14.14
C SER A 248 9.13 -3.32 -12.80
N GLU A 249 8.41 -4.44 -12.84
CA GLU A 249 8.08 -5.19 -11.63
C GLU A 249 9.17 -6.18 -11.24
N VAL A 250 9.93 -6.65 -12.20
CA VAL A 250 11.08 -7.54 -12.00
C VAL A 250 12.32 -6.79 -12.46
N PRO A 251 13.23 -6.49 -11.55
CA PRO A 251 13.38 -6.91 -10.15
C PRO A 251 12.52 -6.14 -9.10
N GLY A 252 11.45 -5.47 -9.48
CA GLY A 252 10.56 -4.76 -8.57
C GLY A 252 10.98 -3.33 -8.28
N TYR A 253 11.44 -2.66 -9.30
CA TYR A 253 12.04 -1.35 -9.24
C TYR A 253 11.07 -0.26 -9.74
N TRP A 254 10.80 0.73 -8.89
CA TRP A 254 9.77 1.73 -9.14
C TRP A 254 10.23 3.17 -8.93
N CYS A 255 11.40 3.38 -8.34
CA CYS A 255 12.00 4.69 -8.12
C CYS A 255 13.42 4.69 -8.68
N SER A 256 13.59 5.17 -9.91
CA SER A 256 14.87 5.11 -10.64
C SER A 256 15.95 5.99 -10.02
N ASN A 257 15.57 7.14 -9.50
CA ASN A 257 16.51 8.06 -8.88
C ASN A 257 15.87 8.72 -7.65
N PRO A 258 15.98 8.11 -6.47
CA PRO A 258 15.39 8.65 -5.26
C PRO A 258 15.95 10.01 -4.88
N GLN A 259 17.25 10.28 -5.14
CA GLN A 259 17.84 11.57 -4.79
C GLN A 259 17.29 12.72 -5.66
N GLU A 260 17.12 12.52 -6.96
CA GLU A 260 16.49 13.52 -7.84
C GLU A 260 15.03 13.78 -7.43
N VAL A 261 14.30 12.72 -7.05
CA VAL A 261 12.94 12.88 -6.53
C VAL A 261 12.93 13.74 -5.27
N ILE A 262 13.80 13.45 -4.31
CA ILE A 262 13.91 14.20 -3.05
C ILE A 262 14.26 15.67 -3.34
N ASP A 263 15.25 15.91 -4.18
CA ASP A 263 15.73 17.27 -4.48
C ASP A 263 14.64 18.09 -5.19
N PHE A 264 13.96 17.53 -6.17
CA PHE A 264 12.85 18.21 -6.84
C PHE A 264 11.67 18.48 -5.91
N MET A 265 11.28 17.48 -5.12
CA MET A 265 10.12 17.59 -4.23
C MET A 265 10.31 18.58 -3.08
N LYS A 266 11.52 19.01 -2.75
CA LYS A 266 11.78 20.06 -1.75
C LYS A 266 11.01 21.35 -2.05
N ASP A 267 10.94 21.73 -3.33
CA ASP A 267 10.33 22.97 -3.78
C ASP A 267 8.85 22.84 -4.12
N VAL A 268 8.35 21.61 -4.28
CA VAL A 268 6.93 21.37 -4.53
C VAL A 268 6.09 21.70 -3.30
N THR A 269 5.13 22.61 -3.45
CA THR A 269 4.30 23.10 -2.32
C THR A 269 3.06 22.24 -2.04
N LYS A 270 2.73 21.30 -2.92
CA LYS A 270 1.58 20.41 -2.79
C LYS A 270 1.90 19.22 -1.87
N PRO A 271 0.90 18.68 -1.14
CA PRO A 271 1.06 17.45 -0.38
C PRO A 271 1.62 16.30 -1.22
N TRP A 272 2.53 15.55 -0.64
CA TRP A 272 3.14 14.38 -1.27
C TRP A 272 2.85 13.12 -0.46
N ILE A 273 2.14 12.18 -1.08
CA ILE A 273 1.95 10.81 -0.59
C ILE A 273 3.03 9.94 -1.24
N ALA A 274 4.00 9.46 -0.46
CA ALA A 274 4.98 8.50 -0.95
C ALA A 274 4.37 7.10 -1.01
N PHE A 275 4.56 6.39 -2.13
CA PHE A 275 4.11 5.01 -2.25
C PHE A 275 5.20 4.09 -2.79
N LYS A 276 4.98 2.77 -2.67
CA LYS A 276 5.99 1.72 -2.94
C LYS A 276 7.25 1.88 -2.07
N VAL A 277 7.10 2.47 -0.90
CA VAL A 277 8.22 2.83 -0.01
C VAL A 277 9.02 1.62 0.48
N MET A 278 8.38 0.46 0.62
CA MET A 278 9.01 -0.79 1.02
C MET A 278 9.59 -1.61 -0.16
N ALA A 279 9.61 -1.07 -1.38
CA ALA A 279 10.12 -1.78 -2.57
C ALA A 279 9.57 -3.21 -2.70
N ALA A 280 8.25 -3.37 -2.63
CA ALA A 280 7.54 -4.66 -2.62
C ALA A 280 7.98 -5.61 -1.48
N GLY A 281 8.17 -5.06 -0.28
CA GLY A 281 8.55 -5.80 0.94
C GLY A 281 10.05 -6.11 1.06
N ALA A 282 10.88 -5.56 0.16
CA ALA A 282 12.34 -5.73 0.25
C ALA A 282 13.01 -4.80 1.26
N ILE A 283 12.35 -3.72 1.65
CA ILE A 283 12.80 -2.77 2.67
C ILE A 283 11.87 -2.91 3.87
N PRO A 284 12.40 -3.15 5.07
CA PRO A 284 11.60 -3.21 6.29
C PRO A 284 10.86 -1.89 6.57
N PRO A 285 9.68 -1.92 7.20
CA PRO A 285 8.88 -0.73 7.49
C PRO A 285 9.63 0.36 8.26
N GLU A 286 10.47 0.00 9.24
CA GLU A 286 11.27 0.96 10.02
C GLU A 286 12.16 1.82 9.13
N ASP A 287 12.87 1.19 8.23
CA ASP A 287 13.80 1.85 7.32
C ASP A 287 13.04 2.62 6.21
N ALA A 288 12.03 2.00 5.63
CA ALA A 288 11.20 2.59 4.58
C ALA A 288 10.46 3.84 5.05
N PHE A 289 9.82 3.79 6.21
CA PHE A 289 9.03 4.91 6.74
C PHE A 289 9.93 6.04 7.22
N GLN A 290 11.06 5.72 7.89
CA GLN A 290 12.06 6.70 8.26
C GLN A 290 12.56 7.43 7.01
N PHE A 291 13.04 6.69 6.01
CA PHE A 291 13.55 7.28 4.77
C PHE A 291 12.52 8.19 4.09
N ALA A 292 11.28 7.74 3.96
CA ALA A 292 10.25 8.53 3.28
C ALA A 292 9.90 9.82 4.03
N PHE A 293 9.70 9.76 5.35
CA PHE A 293 9.36 10.95 6.13
C PHE A 293 10.52 11.93 6.29
N GLU A 294 11.77 11.46 6.48
CA GLU A 294 12.96 12.31 6.53
C GLU A 294 13.13 13.08 5.23
N ASN A 295 12.90 12.44 4.11
CA ASN A 295 13.08 13.01 2.78
C ASN A 295 11.85 13.77 2.25
N GLY A 296 10.88 14.06 3.11
CA GLY A 296 9.89 15.07 2.84
C GLY A 296 8.52 14.57 2.41
N ALA A 297 8.25 13.28 2.39
CA ALA A 297 6.89 12.78 2.18
C ALA A 297 5.95 13.29 3.28
N ASP A 298 4.77 13.77 2.91
CA ASP A 298 3.76 14.22 3.87
C ASP A 298 2.95 13.06 4.40
N HIS A 299 2.73 12.07 3.57
CA HIS A 299 2.05 10.82 3.90
C HIS A 299 2.76 9.64 3.26
N ILE A 300 2.52 8.45 3.79
CA ILE A 300 2.96 7.18 3.21
C ILE A 300 1.73 6.33 2.94
N VAL A 301 1.67 5.70 1.77
CA VAL A 301 0.72 4.62 1.49
C VAL A 301 1.45 3.29 1.42
N ALA A 302 1.06 2.34 2.26
CA ALA A 302 1.64 1.00 2.35
C ALA A 302 0.55 -0.08 2.24
N GLY A 303 0.82 -1.13 1.46
CA GLY A 303 0.04 -2.36 1.52
C GLY A 303 0.39 -3.11 2.80
N MET A 304 -0.60 -3.51 3.57
CA MET A 304 -0.44 -4.21 4.84
C MET A 304 -1.44 -5.36 4.92
N PHE A 305 -1.03 -6.49 5.44
CA PHE A 305 -1.96 -7.50 5.92
C PHE A 305 -2.50 -7.11 7.30
N ASP A 306 -3.62 -7.66 7.69
CA ASP A 306 -4.27 -7.41 8.98
C ASP A 306 -3.33 -7.57 10.18
N PHE A 307 -2.47 -8.58 10.16
CA PHE A 307 -1.51 -8.87 11.22
C PHE A 307 -0.28 -7.94 11.26
N GLU A 308 -0.04 -7.12 10.22
CA GLU A 308 1.06 -6.15 10.15
C GLU A 308 0.63 -4.76 10.66
N ILE A 309 -0.65 -4.42 10.56
CA ILE A 309 -1.16 -3.05 10.77
C ILE A 309 -0.75 -2.45 12.11
N ALA A 310 -0.92 -3.20 13.21
CA ALA A 310 -0.63 -2.68 14.54
C ALA A 310 0.85 -2.29 14.69
N GLU A 311 1.75 -3.12 14.15
CA GLU A 311 3.19 -2.88 14.19
C GLU A 311 3.58 -1.74 13.26
N ASP A 312 3.08 -1.70 12.04
CA ASP A 312 3.37 -0.63 11.08
C ASP A 312 2.89 0.73 11.58
N VAL A 313 1.72 0.80 12.23
CA VAL A 313 1.25 2.03 12.89
C VAL A 313 2.19 2.46 14.01
N ARG A 314 2.64 1.52 14.85
CA ARG A 314 3.60 1.79 15.93
C ARG A 314 4.93 2.35 15.35
N ILE A 315 5.45 1.73 14.30
CA ILE A 315 6.66 2.16 13.59
C ILE A 315 6.46 3.57 13.03
N ALA A 316 5.38 3.81 12.29
CA ALA A 316 5.08 5.12 11.71
C ALA A 316 4.96 6.21 12.77
N THR A 317 4.24 5.95 13.86
CA THR A 317 4.06 6.90 14.97
C THR A 317 5.41 7.23 15.62
N ASN A 318 6.23 6.23 15.94
CA ASN A 318 7.56 6.42 16.51
C ASN A 318 8.49 7.20 15.58
N THR A 319 8.42 6.93 14.28
CA THR A 319 9.19 7.67 13.26
C THR A 319 8.78 9.12 13.22
N LEU A 320 7.47 9.41 13.18
CA LEU A 320 6.95 10.78 13.11
C LEU A 320 7.32 11.66 14.32
N VAL A 321 7.49 11.06 15.49
CA VAL A 321 7.97 11.79 16.71
C VAL A 321 9.44 12.19 16.60
N LYS A 322 10.27 11.39 15.94
CA LYS A 322 11.74 11.54 15.95
C LYS A 322 12.29 12.16 14.66
N VAL A 323 11.52 12.14 13.58
CA VAL A 323 12.00 12.47 12.25
C VAL A 323 12.46 13.93 12.12
N LYS A 324 13.64 14.10 11.53
CA LYS A 324 14.17 15.42 11.11
C LYS A 324 13.99 15.54 9.60
N ARG A 325 13.01 16.31 9.21
CA ARG A 325 12.60 16.43 7.80
C ARG A 325 13.48 17.38 7.02
N THR A 326 13.79 17.02 5.78
CA THR A 326 14.49 17.88 4.81
C THR A 326 13.55 18.86 4.08
N ARG A 327 12.25 18.65 4.20
CA ARG A 327 11.17 19.46 3.60
C ARG A 327 10.13 19.79 4.67
N PRO A 328 9.62 21.03 4.77
CA PRO A 328 8.51 21.33 5.69
C PRO A 328 7.25 20.53 5.32
N TRP A 329 6.39 20.31 6.31
CA TRP A 329 5.07 19.74 6.04
C TRP A 329 4.28 20.62 5.06
N ARG A 330 3.68 20.02 4.05
CA ARG A 330 2.78 20.67 3.09
C ARG A 330 1.34 20.18 3.22
N SER A 331 1.10 19.41 4.24
CA SER A 331 -0.16 18.75 4.53
C SER A 331 -0.55 18.94 5.99
#